data_a5320db76959fd39ec3a8824c3b5508c
#
_entry.id   a5320db76959fd39ec3a8824c3b5508c
#
_cell.length_a   1.000
_cell.length_b   1.000
_cell.length_c   1.000
_cell.angle_alpha   90.00
_cell.angle_beta   90.00
_cell.angle_gamma   90.00
#
_symmetry.space_group_name_H-M   'P 1'
#
loop_
_entity.id
_entity.type
_entity.pdbx_description
1 polymer ?
#
loop_
_entity_poly.entity_id
_entity_poly.type
_entity_poly.pdbx_seq_one_letter_code
_entity_poly.pdbx_strand_id
1 'polypeptide(L)'
;MDSSDFLFLSLVCTGLVLLASIFAGTGRSRDARKRPTAGWKKFTIRPGTLLDGVGLGPLVSSSDSGGGELEVLSGGKDSFPIKIGHRRHGPLVVIEKPKLTLKAVLRMSLLGTPWLQIQQDSRNGFPRLVGAGKRMPEEVPEAGTIEIVGEIASREYEIRLRDKLAAAVFLDDEPGNEPAGDGSYRVALPENIAELPLLALVIGLEVELATRREAVKA
;
A
#
# COMPACT_ATOMS: atom_id res chain seq x y z
N MET A 1 25.21 52.26 -9.29
CA MET A 1 24.69 50.85 -9.28
C MET A 1 24.64 50.47 -10.74
N ASP A 2 25.54 49.58 -11.13
CA ASP A 2 25.66 49.15 -12.53
C ASP A 2 24.56 48.17 -12.90
N SER A 3 24.15 48.21 -14.17
CA SER A 3 23.08 47.31 -14.70
C SER A 3 23.35 45.85 -14.46
N SER A 4 24.62 45.44 -14.28
CA SER A 4 25.07 44.11 -13.91
C SER A 4 24.68 43.72 -12.49
N ASP A 5 24.71 44.67 -11.55
CA ASP A 5 24.34 44.41 -10.16
C ASP A 5 22.84 44.12 -9.99
N PHE A 6 22.01 44.81 -10.82
CA PHE A 6 20.57 44.58 -10.83
C PHE A 6 20.18 43.20 -11.40
N LEU A 7 20.87 42.78 -12.44
CA LEU A 7 20.68 41.43 -13.01
C LEU A 7 21.09 40.31 -12.05
N PHE A 8 22.22 40.51 -11.35
CA PHE A 8 22.70 39.53 -10.38
C PHE A 8 21.72 39.41 -9.18
N LEU A 9 21.25 40.51 -8.66
CA LEU A 9 20.28 40.53 -7.55
C LEU A 9 18.95 39.91 -7.95
N SER A 10 18.47 40.15 -9.16
CA SER A 10 17.24 39.52 -9.70
C SER A 10 17.38 38.01 -9.82
N LEU A 11 18.53 37.49 -10.29
CA LEU A 11 18.77 36.09 -10.45
C LEU A 11 18.86 35.34 -9.11
N VAL A 12 19.50 35.97 -8.11
CA VAL A 12 19.61 35.43 -6.75
C VAL A 12 18.24 35.39 -6.06
N CYS A 13 17.44 36.48 -6.18
CA CYS A 13 16.08 36.49 -5.63
C CYS A 13 15.17 35.46 -6.29
N THR A 14 15.24 35.26 -7.60
CA THR A 14 14.44 34.25 -8.32
C THR A 14 14.88 32.83 -7.92
N GLY A 15 16.18 32.61 -7.76
CA GLY A 15 16.71 31.32 -7.27
C GLY A 15 16.27 30.99 -5.85
N LEU A 16 16.26 31.99 -4.95
CA LEU A 16 15.80 31.82 -3.57
C LEU A 16 14.29 31.54 -3.47
N VAL A 17 13.48 32.18 -4.30
CA VAL A 17 12.02 31.94 -4.36
C VAL A 17 11.74 30.52 -4.89
N LEU A 18 12.48 30.06 -5.92
CA LEU A 18 12.36 28.68 -6.43
C LEU A 18 12.78 27.64 -5.39
N LEU A 19 13.89 27.86 -4.68
CA LEU A 19 14.32 26.99 -3.58
C LEU A 19 13.29 26.98 -2.44
N ALA A 20 12.79 28.13 -2.03
CA ALA A 20 11.74 28.20 -1.01
C ALA A 20 10.45 27.48 -1.43
N SER A 21 10.09 27.52 -2.71
CA SER A 21 8.93 26.79 -3.24
C SER A 21 9.14 25.29 -3.25
N ILE A 22 10.35 24.82 -3.52
CA ILE A 22 10.72 23.38 -3.46
C ILE A 22 10.66 22.91 -1.99
N PHE A 23 11.21 23.67 -1.04
CA PHE A 23 11.16 23.32 0.38
C PHE A 23 9.78 23.51 1.01
N ALA A 24 8.98 24.46 0.57
CA ALA A 24 7.59 24.62 1.01
C ALA A 24 6.68 23.50 0.48
N GLY A 25 7.01 22.88 -0.67
CA GLY A 25 6.31 21.72 -1.20
C GLY A 25 6.56 20.43 -0.43
N THR A 26 7.71 20.32 0.26
CA THR A 26 8.06 19.15 1.09
C THR A 26 7.62 19.27 2.54
N GLY A 27 7.27 20.48 2.97
CA GLY A 27 6.77 20.82 4.31
C GLY A 27 5.24 20.77 4.41
N ARG A 28 4.54 19.86 3.69
CA ARG A 28 3.15 19.56 4.01
C ARG A 28 3.14 18.95 5.40
N SER A 29 2.93 19.88 6.34
CA SER A 29 2.55 19.68 7.73
C SER A 29 2.05 18.25 7.95
N ARG A 30 2.72 17.51 8.84
CA ARG A 30 2.17 16.44 9.64
C ARG A 30 1.07 16.99 10.56
N ASP A 31 0.15 17.77 10.04
CA ASP A 31 -1.15 17.86 10.64
C ASP A 31 -1.66 16.41 10.56
N ALA A 32 -1.55 15.75 11.72
CA ALA A 32 -2.27 14.52 11.98
C ALA A 32 -3.73 14.86 11.68
N ARG A 33 -4.11 14.82 10.41
CA ARG A 33 -5.49 14.92 9.97
C ARG A 33 -6.17 13.87 10.80
N LYS A 34 -7.03 14.29 11.74
CA LYS A 34 -7.93 13.41 12.46
C LYS A 34 -8.64 12.61 11.38
N ARG A 35 -8.05 11.46 11.04
CA ARG A 35 -8.59 10.60 10.00
C ARG A 35 -9.96 10.19 10.50
N PRO A 36 -11.02 10.29 9.70
CA PRO A 36 -12.37 9.94 10.12
C PRO A 36 -12.50 8.42 10.19
N THR A 37 -11.80 7.80 11.14
CA THR A 37 -11.80 6.35 11.36
C THR A 37 -12.67 5.95 12.57
N ALA A 38 -13.40 6.89 13.17
CA ALA A 38 -14.39 6.57 14.19
C ALA A 38 -15.52 5.76 13.55
N GLY A 39 -15.79 4.57 14.08
CA GLY A 39 -16.78 3.63 13.54
C GLY A 39 -16.29 2.79 12.34
N TRP A 40 -15.01 2.88 11.96
CA TRP A 40 -14.44 2.03 10.93
C TRP A 40 -13.92 0.72 11.52
N LYS A 41 -14.07 -0.35 10.76
CA LYS A 41 -13.43 -1.64 11.09
C LYS A 41 -11.91 -1.50 10.99
N LYS A 42 -11.21 -2.02 11.98
CA LYS A 42 -9.75 -1.96 12.05
C LYS A 42 -9.15 -3.35 11.90
N PHE A 43 -8.14 -3.44 11.08
CA PHE A 43 -7.38 -4.66 10.83
C PHE A 43 -5.90 -4.40 11.13
N THR A 44 -5.25 -5.35 11.77
CA THR A 44 -3.79 -5.35 11.95
C THR A 44 -3.17 -6.25 10.89
N ILE A 45 -2.20 -5.73 10.16
CA ILE A 45 -1.39 -6.49 9.19
C ILE A 45 0.00 -6.71 9.78
N ARG A 46 0.48 -7.95 9.68
CA ARG A 46 1.82 -8.38 10.11
C ARG A 46 2.68 -8.74 8.92
N PRO A 47 3.47 -7.80 8.35
CA PRO A 47 4.27 -8.06 7.15
C PRO A 47 5.33 -9.14 7.34
N GLY A 48 5.89 -9.30 8.54
CA GLY A 48 6.82 -10.37 8.86
C GLY A 48 6.26 -11.75 8.50
N THR A 49 5.00 -12.02 8.86
CA THR A 49 4.32 -13.27 8.51
C THR A 49 4.24 -13.49 6.99
N LEU A 50 4.05 -12.42 6.22
CA LEU A 50 4.01 -12.49 4.75
C LEU A 50 5.39 -12.79 4.15
N LEU A 51 6.45 -12.22 4.73
CA LEU A 51 7.80 -12.31 4.20
C LEU A 51 8.50 -13.60 4.62
N ASP A 52 8.30 -14.02 5.85
CA ASP A 52 8.98 -15.18 6.44
C ASP A 52 8.26 -16.52 6.15
N GLY A 53 7.02 -16.48 5.68
CA GLY A 53 6.32 -17.65 5.14
C GLY A 53 5.26 -18.26 6.04
N VAL A 54 4.92 -19.51 5.72
CA VAL A 54 3.78 -20.25 6.29
C VAL A 54 3.96 -20.58 7.78
N GLY A 55 2.92 -20.39 8.58
CA GLY A 55 2.84 -20.94 9.93
C GLY A 55 3.20 -19.99 11.07
N LEU A 56 3.49 -18.72 10.79
CA LEU A 56 3.90 -17.73 11.79
C LEU A 56 2.71 -17.00 12.46
N GLY A 57 1.48 -17.44 12.21
CA GLY A 57 0.26 -16.83 12.74
C GLY A 57 -0.54 -16.06 11.70
N PRO A 58 -1.56 -15.28 12.10
CA PRO A 58 -2.39 -14.55 11.18
C PRO A 58 -1.62 -13.38 10.55
N LEU A 59 -1.70 -13.28 9.21
CA LEU A 59 -1.22 -12.13 8.45
C LEU A 59 -2.11 -10.91 8.70
N VAL A 60 -3.42 -11.14 8.71
CA VAL A 60 -4.43 -10.11 8.97
C VAL A 60 -5.30 -10.56 10.12
N SER A 61 -5.45 -9.72 11.12
CA SER A 61 -6.38 -9.94 12.24
C SER A 61 -7.30 -8.72 12.38
N SER A 62 -8.60 -8.98 12.62
CA SER A 62 -9.56 -7.92 12.94
C SER A 62 -9.43 -7.53 14.42
N SER A 63 -9.58 -6.24 14.71
CA SER A 63 -9.69 -5.76 16.08
C SER A 63 -11.05 -6.08 16.71
N ASP A 64 -12.05 -6.35 15.87
CA ASP A 64 -13.41 -6.66 16.31
C ASP A 64 -13.59 -8.18 16.43
N SER A 65 -14.25 -8.61 17.49
CA SER A 65 -14.46 -10.01 17.87
C SER A 65 -15.41 -10.78 16.93
N GLY A 66 -15.09 -10.83 15.66
CA GLY A 66 -15.90 -11.52 14.62
C GLY A 66 -15.29 -11.46 13.23
N GLY A 67 -14.23 -10.70 13.04
CA GLY A 67 -13.51 -10.62 11.76
C GLY A 67 -12.66 -11.86 11.53
N GLY A 68 -12.77 -12.46 10.34
CA GLY A 68 -11.95 -13.61 9.97
C GLY A 68 -10.47 -13.25 9.88
N GLU A 69 -9.63 -14.14 10.38
CA GLU A 69 -8.17 -14.03 10.23
C GLU A 69 -7.74 -14.56 8.86
N LEU A 70 -6.87 -13.81 8.17
CA LEU A 70 -6.22 -14.29 6.95
C LEU A 70 -4.81 -14.75 7.29
N GLU A 71 -4.44 -15.91 6.76
CA GLU A 71 -3.13 -16.51 6.93
C GLU A 71 -2.42 -16.70 5.58
N VAL A 72 -1.11 -16.76 5.62
CA VAL A 72 -0.31 -17.24 4.49
C VAL A 72 -0.41 -18.76 4.44
N LEU A 73 -1.07 -19.28 3.40
CA LEU A 73 -1.29 -20.71 3.21
C LEU A 73 -0.13 -21.37 2.47
N SER A 74 0.53 -20.66 1.58
CA SER A 74 1.73 -21.11 0.89
C SER A 74 2.49 -19.95 0.26
N GLY A 75 3.80 -20.13 0.04
CA GLY A 75 4.68 -19.14 -0.54
C GLY A 75 5.17 -18.11 0.50
N GLY A 76 5.97 -17.18 0.03
CA GLY A 76 6.56 -16.07 0.77
C GLY A 76 7.27 -15.17 -0.21
N LYS A 77 8.09 -14.22 0.27
CA LYS A 77 8.76 -13.25 -0.60
C LYS A 77 9.65 -13.88 -1.69
N ASP A 78 10.30 -15.01 -1.39
CA ASP A 78 11.20 -15.71 -2.30
C ASP A 78 10.53 -16.88 -3.04
N SER A 79 9.28 -17.20 -2.69
CA SER A 79 8.56 -18.37 -3.15
C SER A 79 7.16 -18.04 -3.65
N PHE A 80 7.03 -17.71 -4.93
CA PHE A 80 5.75 -17.47 -5.58
C PHE A 80 5.16 -18.76 -6.16
N PRO A 81 3.82 -18.89 -6.22
CA PRO A 81 2.80 -17.94 -5.80
C PRO A 81 2.62 -17.86 -4.27
N ILE A 82 2.31 -16.65 -3.78
CA ILE A 82 1.87 -16.46 -2.40
C ILE A 82 0.35 -16.66 -2.37
N LYS A 83 -0.11 -17.59 -1.53
CA LYS A 83 -1.54 -17.86 -1.35
C LYS A 83 -1.95 -17.45 0.05
N ILE A 84 -2.99 -16.63 0.15
CA ILE A 84 -3.51 -16.05 1.38
C ILE A 84 -4.99 -16.37 1.49
N GLY A 85 -5.44 -16.76 2.66
CA GLY A 85 -6.83 -17.11 2.90
C GLY A 85 -7.05 -17.74 4.27
N HIS A 86 -8.08 -18.55 4.37
CA HIS A 86 -8.40 -19.29 5.58
C HIS A 86 -7.97 -20.75 5.44
N ARG A 87 -7.39 -21.34 6.47
CA ARG A 87 -7.00 -22.77 6.46
C ARG A 87 -8.14 -23.71 6.06
N ARG A 88 -9.37 -23.36 6.49
CA ARG A 88 -10.56 -24.21 6.23
C ARG A 88 -11.20 -23.98 4.87
N HIS A 89 -11.08 -22.76 4.33
CA HIS A 89 -11.79 -22.34 3.11
C HIS A 89 -10.88 -22.22 1.89
N GLY A 90 -9.58 -22.37 2.09
CA GLY A 90 -8.59 -22.28 1.03
C GLY A 90 -8.21 -20.84 0.67
N PRO A 91 -7.50 -20.64 -0.45
CA PRO A 91 -6.95 -19.35 -0.83
C PRO A 91 -8.04 -18.42 -1.35
N LEU A 92 -8.08 -17.19 -0.81
CA LEU A 92 -8.94 -16.10 -1.24
C LEU A 92 -8.18 -15.12 -2.13
N VAL A 93 -6.88 -14.96 -1.87
CA VAL A 93 -5.97 -14.07 -2.60
C VAL A 93 -4.78 -14.89 -3.08
N VAL A 94 -4.40 -14.73 -4.34
CA VAL A 94 -3.18 -15.33 -4.91
C VAL A 94 -2.36 -14.22 -5.55
N ILE A 95 -1.10 -14.13 -5.17
CA ILE A 95 -0.14 -13.17 -5.71
C ILE A 95 0.93 -13.95 -6.46
N GLU A 96 1.12 -13.63 -7.74
CA GLU A 96 2.06 -14.29 -8.63
C GLU A 96 3.10 -13.31 -9.17
N LYS A 97 4.33 -13.77 -9.33
CA LYS A 97 5.40 -13.05 -10.02
C LYS A 97 5.68 -13.75 -11.37
N PRO A 98 5.24 -13.20 -12.50
CA PRO A 98 5.47 -13.81 -13.80
C PRO A 98 6.97 -13.88 -14.12
N LYS A 99 7.44 -15.04 -14.58
CA LYS A 99 8.86 -15.30 -14.85
C LYS A 99 9.44 -14.55 -16.06
N LEU A 100 8.59 -14.04 -16.96
CA LEU A 100 9.00 -13.55 -18.28
C LEU A 100 8.59 -12.09 -18.54
N THR A 101 8.50 -11.25 -17.54
CA THR A 101 8.20 -9.83 -17.74
C THR A 101 9.44 -8.97 -17.57
N LEU A 102 9.72 -8.11 -18.57
CA LEU A 102 10.80 -7.11 -18.53
C LEU A 102 10.61 -6.06 -17.42
N LYS A 103 9.42 -5.99 -16.83
CA LYS A 103 9.09 -5.11 -15.68
C LYS A 103 8.70 -5.98 -14.50
N ALA A 104 9.10 -5.55 -13.30
CA ALA A 104 8.61 -6.17 -12.08
C ALA A 104 7.09 -6.00 -12.03
N VAL A 105 6.37 -7.12 -12.21
CA VAL A 105 4.91 -7.16 -12.23
C VAL A 105 4.47 -8.21 -11.23
N LEU A 106 3.59 -7.82 -10.32
CA LEU A 106 2.85 -8.78 -9.51
C LEU A 106 1.44 -8.93 -10.09
N ARG A 107 0.97 -10.14 -10.25
CA ARG A 107 -0.41 -10.45 -10.65
C ARG A 107 -1.20 -10.88 -9.44
N MET A 108 -2.38 -10.33 -9.28
CA MET A 108 -3.26 -10.64 -8.17
C MET A 108 -4.55 -11.24 -8.68
N SER A 109 -4.97 -12.32 -8.03
CA SER A 109 -6.27 -12.95 -8.23
C SER A 109 -7.04 -12.92 -6.92
N LEU A 110 -8.36 -12.66 -7.01
CA LEU A 110 -9.32 -12.74 -5.90
C LEU A 110 -10.30 -13.86 -6.19
N LEU A 111 -10.49 -14.75 -5.23
CA LEU A 111 -11.43 -15.87 -5.34
C LEU A 111 -11.23 -16.67 -6.65
N GLY A 112 -9.97 -16.87 -7.04
CA GLY A 112 -9.59 -17.57 -8.26
C GLY A 112 -9.75 -16.76 -9.57
N THR A 113 -10.23 -15.53 -9.52
CA THR A 113 -10.38 -14.67 -10.71
C THR A 113 -9.26 -13.65 -10.78
N PRO A 114 -8.51 -13.53 -11.91
CA PRO A 114 -7.53 -12.48 -12.11
C PRO A 114 -8.18 -11.10 -11.95
N TRP A 115 -7.62 -10.27 -11.08
CA TRP A 115 -8.17 -8.97 -10.71
C TRP A 115 -7.31 -7.81 -11.19
N LEU A 116 -6.09 -7.70 -10.68
CA LEU A 116 -5.22 -6.58 -11.04
C LEU A 116 -3.75 -7.01 -11.12
N GLN A 117 -2.97 -6.13 -11.72
CA GLN A 117 -1.51 -6.20 -11.76
C GLN A 117 -0.95 -4.95 -11.08
N ILE A 118 0.05 -5.14 -10.23
CA ILE A 118 0.86 -4.09 -9.65
C ILE A 118 2.14 -4.02 -10.47
N GLN A 119 2.35 -2.92 -11.18
CA GLN A 119 3.53 -2.69 -12.01
C GLN A 119 4.43 -1.67 -11.34
N GLN A 120 5.72 -1.95 -11.32
CA GLN A 120 6.70 -0.98 -10.85
C GLN A 120 6.80 0.17 -11.86
N ASP A 121 6.47 1.40 -11.43
CA ASP A 121 6.74 2.60 -12.21
C ASP A 121 8.08 3.20 -11.78
N SER A 122 9.06 3.13 -12.67
CA SER A 122 10.41 3.65 -12.43
C SER A 122 10.49 5.18 -12.37
N ARG A 123 9.43 5.89 -12.82
CA ARG A 123 9.48 7.36 -12.94
C ARG A 123 9.04 8.07 -11.67
N ASN A 124 8.02 7.55 -10.97
CA ASN A 124 7.38 8.27 -9.85
C ASN A 124 7.51 7.57 -8.50
N GLY A 125 8.17 6.40 -8.44
CA GLY A 125 8.27 5.64 -7.18
C GLY A 125 6.96 5.00 -6.70
N PHE A 126 5.83 5.30 -7.36
CA PHE A 126 4.54 4.70 -7.03
C PHE A 126 4.24 3.48 -7.91
N PRO A 127 3.64 2.43 -7.35
CA PRO A 127 3.18 1.30 -8.13
C PRO A 127 2.00 1.72 -9.02
N ARG A 128 2.03 1.27 -10.27
CA ARG A 128 0.91 1.43 -11.20
C ARG A 128 -0.02 0.24 -11.11
N LEU A 129 -1.30 0.50 -10.87
CA LEU A 129 -2.34 -0.52 -10.87
C LEU A 129 -2.93 -0.67 -12.27
N VAL A 130 -3.00 -1.90 -12.77
CA VAL A 130 -3.55 -2.22 -14.10
C VAL A 130 -4.54 -3.37 -13.95
N GLY A 131 -5.72 -3.23 -14.52
CA GLY A 131 -6.75 -4.28 -14.52
C GLY A 131 -6.29 -5.52 -15.29
N ALA A 132 -6.71 -6.69 -14.84
CA ALA A 132 -6.39 -7.95 -15.50
C ALA A 132 -7.30 -8.26 -16.72
N GLY A 133 -8.18 -7.34 -17.09
CA GLY A 133 -9.05 -7.45 -18.27
C GLY A 133 -10.28 -8.36 -18.09
N LYS A 134 -10.46 -8.99 -16.95
CA LYS A 134 -11.66 -9.79 -16.62
C LYS A 134 -12.65 -8.98 -15.81
N ARG A 135 -13.93 -9.22 -16.08
CA ARG A 135 -15.01 -8.62 -15.30
C ARG A 135 -15.04 -9.24 -13.90
N MET A 136 -14.95 -8.39 -12.91
CA MET A 136 -15.05 -8.77 -11.49
C MET A 136 -16.49 -8.53 -10.99
N PRO A 137 -16.89 -9.16 -9.86
CA PRO A 137 -18.10 -8.78 -9.14
C PRO A 137 -18.13 -7.27 -8.84
N GLU A 138 -19.34 -6.71 -8.73
CA GLU A 138 -19.55 -5.26 -8.57
C GLU A 138 -18.88 -4.70 -7.30
N GLU A 139 -18.77 -5.52 -6.26
CA GLU A 139 -18.15 -5.16 -4.98
C GLU A 139 -16.62 -5.04 -5.07
N VAL A 140 -16.01 -5.57 -6.15
CA VAL A 140 -14.55 -5.53 -6.35
C VAL A 140 -14.18 -4.29 -7.18
N PRO A 141 -13.39 -3.37 -6.64
CA PRO A 141 -13.05 -2.14 -7.35
C PRO A 141 -12.22 -2.42 -8.60
N GLU A 142 -12.55 -1.72 -9.68
CA GLU A 142 -11.76 -1.72 -10.91
C GLU A 142 -10.44 -0.97 -10.71
N ALA A 143 -9.34 -1.47 -11.27
CA ALA A 143 -8.02 -0.87 -11.13
C ALA A 143 -7.96 0.63 -11.48
N GLY A 144 -8.71 1.05 -12.50
CA GLY A 144 -8.78 2.45 -12.95
C GLY A 144 -9.54 3.38 -11.99
N THR A 145 -10.27 2.84 -11.01
CA THR A 145 -10.98 3.62 -10.00
C THR A 145 -10.23 3.75 -8.69
N ILE A 146 -9.09 3.08 -8.57
CA ILE A 146 -8.28 3.03 -7.35
C ILE A 146 -7.19 4.09 -7.45
N GLU A 147 -7.15 4.98 -6.46
CA GLU A 147 -6.07 5.94 -6.24
C GLU A 147 -5.38 5.66 -4.90
N ILE A 148 -4.06 5.74 -4.87
CA ILE A 148 -3.26 5.63 -3.65
C ILE A 148 -2.65 7.00 -3.38
N VAL A 149 -2.92 7.56 -2.19
CA VAL A 149 -2.47 8.90 -1.79
C VAL A 149 -1.66 8.80 -0.51
N GLY A 150 -0.41 9.22 -0.53
CA GLY A 150 0.49 9.17 0.62
C GLY A 150 1.73 8.33 0.34
N GLU A 151 2.43 7.88 1.35
CA GLU A 151 3.71 7.19 1.24
C GLU A 151 3.57 5.71 1.61
N ILE A 152 3.67 4.83 0.62
CA ILE A 152 3.54 3.38 0.84
C ILE A 152 4.72 2.85 1.67
N ALA A 153 5.93 3.38 1.46
CA ALA A 153 7.13 2.92 2.15
C ALA A 153 7.11 3.16 3.66
N SER A 154 6.48 4.24 4.10
CA SER A 154 6.25 4.56 5.52
C SER A 154 4.96 3.96 6.08
N ARG A 155 4.16 3.29 5.24
CA ARG A 155 2.84 2.75 5.60
C ARG A 155 1.87 3.82 6.10
N GLU A 156 1.97 5.01 5.52
CA GLU A 156 1.09 6.14 5.79
C GLU A 156 0.42 6.59 4.50
N TYR A 157 -0.64 5.90 4.10
CA TYR A 157 -1.35 6.20 2.87
C TYR A 157 -2.85 5.93 2.95
N GLU A 158 -3.58 6.49 2.02
CA GLU A 158 -5.00 6.32 1.82
C GLU A 158 -5.25 5.58 0.50
N ILE A 159 -6.27 4.74 0.47
CA ILE A 159 -6.81 4.19 -0.76
C ILE A 159 -8.15 4.87 -1.01
N ARG A 160 -8.30 5.46 -2.18
CA ARG A 160 -9.53 6.11 -2.62
C ARG A 160 -10.13 5.34 -3.78
N LEU A 161 -11.45 5.26 -3.79
CA LEU A 161 -12.24 4.68 -4.87
C LEU A 161 -13.12 5.79 -5.44
N ARG A 162 -12.86 6.20 -6.69
CA ARG A 162 -13.58 7.31 -7.33
C ARG A 162 -13.61 8.55 -6.42
N ASP A 163 -12.43 8.98 -5.96
CA ASP A 163 -12.18 10.12 -5.07
C ASP A 163 -12.73 9.99 -3.63
N LYS A 164 -13.41 8.90 -3.30
CA LYS A 164 -13.91 8.65 -1.95
C LYS A 164 -12.89 7.82 -1.15
N LEU A 165 -12.64 8.22 0.09
CA LEU A 165 -11.77 7.50 1.00
C LEU A 165 -12.37 6.12 1.30
N ALA A 166 -11.64 5.05 0.93
CA ALA A 166 -12.05 3.67 1.05
C ALA A 166 -11.20 2.87 2.06
N ALA A 167 -9.95 3.26 2.27
CA ALA A 167 -9.10 2.70 3.31
C ALA A 167 -8.09 3.73 3.79
N ALA A 168 -7.71 3.64 5.06
CA ALA A 168 -6.59 4.37 5.62
C ALA A 168 -5.59 3.38 6.22
N VAL A 169 -4.32 3.50 5.82
CA VAL A 169 -3.21 2.69 6.32
C VAL A 169 -2.31 3.58 7.16
N PHE A 170 -1.95 3.12 8.35
CA PHE A 170 -1.13 3.89 9.29
C PHE A 170 -0.41 2.98 10.29
N LEU A 171 0.72 3.44 10.78
CA LEU A 171 1.44 2.80 11.88
C LEU A 171 0.62 2.87 13.16
N ASP A 172 0.79 1.87 14.01
CA ASP A 172 0.14 1.81 15.32
C ASP A 172 0.93 2.63 16.34
N ASP A 173 0.65 3.93 16.40
CA ASP A 173 1.28 4.88 17.33
C ASP A 173 0.44 5.06 18.62
N GLU A 174 -0.38 4.10 19.02
CA GLU A 174 -1.12 4.24 20.29
C GLU A 174 -0.12 4.30 21.45
N PRO A 175 -0.13 5.39 22.26
CA PRO A 175 0.74 5.52 23.41
C PRO A 175 0.46 4.37 24.41
N GLY A 176 1.42 3.50 24.62
CA GLY A 176 1.31 2.33 25.48
C GLY A 176 1.42 0.98 24.78
N ASN A 177 1.26 0.92 23.47
CA ASN A 177 1.73 -0.22 22.69
C ASN A 177 3.18 0.06 22.26
N GLU A 178 4.09 -0.75 22.75
CA GLU A 178 5.43 -0.79 22.15
C GLU A 178 5.23 -1.01 20.63
N PRO A 179 5.94 -0.26 19.76
CA PRO A 179 5.87 -0.52 18.33
C PRO A 179 6.20 -2.00 18.16
N ALA A 180 5.23 -2.76 17.70
CA ALA A 180 5.39 -4.20 17.58
C ALA A 180 6.63 -4.41 16.73
N GLY A 181 7.67 -4.99 17.31
CA GLY A 181 9.00 -5.14 16.68
C GLY A 181 8.97 -5.95 15.38
N ASP A 182 7.80 -6.47 15.02
CA ASP A 182 7.48 -7.19 13.78
C ASP A 182 7.07 -6.25 12.62
N GLY A 183 7.05 -4.92 12.84
CA GLY A 183 6.67 -3.93 11.83
C GLY A 183 5.18 -3.96 11.45
N SER A 184 4.31 -4.45 12.33
CA SER A 184 2.86 -4.44 12.12
C SER A 184 2.30 -3.02 11.97
N TYR A 185 1.18 -2.90 11.26
CA TYR A 185 0.50 -1.65 11.03
C TYR A 185 -1.01 -1.86 10.90
N ARG A 186 -1.78 -0.79 10.97
CA ARG A 186 -3.25 -0.83 10.92
C ARG A 186 -3.80 -0.41 9.58
N VAL A 187 -4.91 -1.06 9.21
CA VAL A 187 -5.77 -0.69 8.09
C VAL A 187 -7.16 -0.44 8.63
N ALA A 188 -7.69 0.75 8.40
CA ALA A 188 -9.07 1.08 8.74
C ALA A 188 -9.92 1.13 7.47
N LEU A 189 -11.10 0.48 7.51
CA LEU A 189 -12.06 0.38 6.42
C LEU A 189 -13.46 0.81 6.89
N PRO A 190 -14.21 1.61 6.10
CA PRO A 190 -15.62 1.87 6.35
C PRO A 190 -16.44 0.57 6.38
N GLU A 191 -17.46 0.48 7.22
CA GLU A 191 -18.30 -0.72 7.37
C GLU A 191 -19.02 -1.15 6.09
N ASN A 192 -19.31 -0.21 5.21
CA ASN A 192 -20.09 -0.43 3.97
C ASN A 192 -19.24 -0.81 2.75
N ILE A 193 -17.93 -1.06 2.95
CA ILE A 193 -17.02 -1.42 1.85
C ILE A 193 -16.62 -2.89 1.96
N ALA A 194 -16.52 -3.58 0.83
CA ALA A 194 -16.00 -4.94 0.79
C ALA A 194 -14.55 -4.99 1.27
N GLU A 195 -14.30 -5.73 2.34
CA GLU A 195 -13.00 -5.76 3.05
C GLU A 195 -11.92 -6.46 2.24
N LEU A 196 -12.26 -7.65 1.70
CA LEU A 196 -11.29 -8.54 1.06
C LEU A 196 -10.52 -7.88 -0.09
N PRO A 197 -11.14 -7.14 -1.04
CA PRO A 197 -10.40 -6.48 -2.10
C PRO A 197 -9.40 -5.44 -1.60
N LEU A 198 -9.79 -4.65 -0.61
CA LEU A 198 -8.91 -3.59 -0.07
C LEU A 198 -7.76 -4.17 0.76
N LEU A 199 -8.03 -5.17 1.59
CA LEU A 199 -6.98 -5.90 2.31
C LEU A 199 -6.02 -6.59 1.34
N ALA A 200 -6.54 -7.23 0.29
CA ALA A 200 -5.73 -7.84 -0.75
C ALA A 200 -4.83 -6.82 -1.45
N LEU A 201 -5.35 -5.64 -1.77
CA LEU A 201 -4.56 -4.57 -2.37
C LEU A 201 -3.43 -4.11 -1.44
N VAL A 202 -3.72 -3.87 -0.16
CA VAL A 202 -2.71 -3.50 0.84
C VAL A 202 -1.61 -4.57 0.94
N ILE A 203 -1.98 -5.84 1.00
CA ILE A 203 -1.02 -6.95 1.03
C ILE A 203 -0.20 -7.00 -0.27
N GLY A 204 -0.82 -6.81 -1.42
CA GLY A 204 -0.13 -6.76 -2.70
C GLY A 204 0.91 -5.63 -2.78
N LEU A 205 0.61 -4.46 -2.20
CA LEU A 205 1.55 -3.34 -2.10
C LEU A 205 2.72 -3.66 -1.17
N GLU A 206 2.49 -4.38 -0.07
CA GLU A 206 3.59 -4.85 0.81
C GLU A 206 4.52 -5.83 0.09
N VAL A 207 3.97 -6.77 -0.66
CA VAL A 207 4.77 -7.71 -1.47
C VAL A 207 5.59 -6.97 -2.52
N GLU A 208 4.99 -5.98 -3.18
CA GLU A 208 5.68 -5.15 -4.16
C GLU A 208 6.83 -4.35 -3.52
N LEU A 209 6.58 -3.73 -2.36
CA LEU A 209 7.57 -2.98 -1.62
C LEU A 209 8.74 -3.86 -1.16
N ALA A 210 8.47 -5.07 -0.67
CA ALA A 210 9.50 -6.03 -0.29
C ALA A 210 10.36 -6.46 -1.49
N THR A 211 9.72 -6.73 -2.63
CA THR A 211 10.40 -7.11 -3.87
C THR A 211 11.31 -5.99 -4.39
N ARG A 212 10.91 -4.72 -4.23
CA ARG A 212 11.75 -3.55 -4.58
C ARG A 212 13.01 -3.46 -3.73
N ARG A 213 12.86 -3.62 -2.42
CA ARG A 213 13.99 -3.49 -1.48
C ARG A 213 15.10 -4.49 -1.77
N GLU A 214 14.76 -5.64 -2.29
CA GLU A 214 15.73 -6.65 -2.71
C GLU A 214 16.43 -6.29 -4.01
N ALA A 215 15.69 -5.78 -5.01
CA ALA A 215 16.27 -5.37 -6.29
C ALA A 215 17.31 -4.23 -6.16
N VAL A 216 17.24 -3.45 -5.07
CA VAL A 216 18.22 -2.37 -4.79
C VAL A 216 19.46 -2.90 -4.07
N LYS A 217 19.39 -4.08 -3.44
CA LYS A 217 20.51 -4.68 -2.69
C LYS A 217 21.37 -5.63 -3.54
N ALA A 218 20.87 -6.05 -4.70
CA ALA A 218 21.54 -6.95 -5.65
C ALA A 218 22.31 -6.15 -6.72
#